data_7073338b7a4f0aed70789c3ab2b7e089
#
_entry.id   7073338b7a4f0aed70789c3ab2b7e089
#
_cell.length_a   1.000
_cell.length_b   1.000
_cell.length_c   1.000
_cell.angle_alpha   90.00
_cell.angle_beta   90.00
_cell.angle_gamma   90.00
#
_symmetry.space_group_name_H-M   'P 1'
#
loop_
_entity.id
_entity.type
_entity.pdbx_description
1 polymer ?
#
loop_
_entity_poly.entity_id
_entity_poly.type
_entity_poly.pdbx_seq_one_letter_code
_entity_poly.pdbx_strand_id
1 'polypeptide(L)'
;MARKKIIAGNWKMNKTPSEAVELVNLLKDLVKNDDVDVVYCVPAIDIVPVVEATKGTNVAVGAENMYFEESGAYTGEISAAMLVDAGVKYVIIGHSERRDYFKEDDVLLNKKVKKAFEAGITPILCCGESLEQRELGVTMDWIRLQIKSDLAGVTADQVKSMVIAYEPIWAIGTGKTATSDQAQEVCGAIRECVAEIYDQATADSVRIQYGGSVNAGNAAELFAKPDIDGGLVGGASLKADFGKIVNYK
;
A
#
# COMPACT_ATOMS: atom_id res chain seq x y z
N MET A 1 -11.52 -12.39 -14.87
CA MET A 1 -12.32 -11.17 -14.56
C MET A 1 -11.33 -10.04 -14.28
N ALA A 2 -11.68 -8.80 -14.57
CA ALA A 2 -10.81 -7.67 -14.23
C ALA A 2 -10.71 -7.55 -12.70
N ARG A 3 -9.50 -7.31 -12.17
CA ARG A 3 -9.28 -7.06 -10.74
C ARG A 3 -9.90 -5.71 -10.35
N LYS A 4 -10.59 -5.67 -9.21
CA LYS A 4 -11.12 -4.41 -8.67
C LYS A 4 -9.99 -3.47 -8.30
N LYS A 5 -10.04 -2.24 -8.75
CA LYS A 5 -9.02 -1.24 -8.43
C LYS A 5 -9.04 -0.90 -6.94
N ILE A 6 -7.87 -0.62 -6.37
CA ILE A 6 -7.72 -0.17 -4.99
C ILE A 6 -6.87 1.10 -4.94
N ILE A 7 -7.38 2.14 -4.29
CA ILE A 7 -6.69 3.41 -4.14
C ILE A 7 -6.55 3.69 -2.65
N ALA A 8 -5.32 3.57 -2.17
CA ALA A 8 -4.97 3.79 -0.77
C ALA A 8 -4.24 5.14 -0.62
N GLY A 9 -4.74 5.97 0.27
CA GLY A 9 -4.05 7.19 0.69
C GLY A 9 -3.08 6.86 1.83
N ASN A 10 -1.78 7.04 1.62
CA ASN A 10 -0.78 7.00 2.68
C ASN A 10 -0.59 8.43 3.20
N TRP A 11 -1.13 8.71 4.38
CA TRP A 11 -1.08 10.07 4.96
C TRP A 11 0.28 10.40 5.53
N LYS A 12 1.10 9.38 5.79
CA LYS A 12 2.42 9.51 6.40
C LYS A 12 2.31 10.26 7.73
N MET A 13 3.36 10.96 8.16
CA MET A 13 3.37 11.73 9.41
C MET A 13 2.69 13.11 9.19
N ASN A 14 1.39 13.09 8.91
CA ASN A 14 0.59 14.31 8.72
C ASN A 14 -0.75 14.19 9.42
N LYS A 15 -1.30 15.32 9.80
CA LYS A 15 -2.55 15.53 10.50
C LYS A 15 -2.48 15.21 12.00
N THR A 16 -3.18 16.03 12.74
CA THR A 16 -3.59 15.75 14.11
C THR A 16 -4.96 15.06 14.08
N PRO A 17 -5.41 14.41 15.16
CA PRO A 17 -6.71 13.74 15.18
C PRO A 17 -7.90 14.61 14.76
N SER A 18 -7.91 15.88 15.13
CA SER A 18 -8.97 16.83 14.72
C SER A 18 -8.90 17.14 13.23
N GLU A 19 -7.70 17.41 12.70
CA GLU A 19 -7.49 17.66 11.26
C GLU A 19 -7.75 16.41 10.41
N ALA A 20 -7.51 15.22 10.95
CA ALA A 20 -7.82 13.95 10.30
C ALA A 20 -9.34 13.78 10.10
N VAL A 21 -10.14 14.08 11.13
CA VAL A 21 -11.61 14.07 11.04
C VAL A 21 -12.11 15.13 10.04
N GLU A 22 -11.53 16.34 10.04
CA GLU A 22 -11.85 17.38 9.07
C GLU A 22 -11.57 16.93 7.64
N LEU A 23 -10.41 16.28 7.40
CA LEU A 23 -10.04 15.75 6.09
C LEU A 23 -10.99 14.63 5.64
N VAL A 24 -11.36 13.69 6.52
CA VAL A 24 -12.37 12.66 6.20
C VAL A 24 -13.69 13.30 5.80
N ASN A 25 -14.16 14.31 6.55
CA ASN A 25 -15.40 15.00 6.23
C ASN A 25 -15.34 15.75 4.89
N LEU A 26 -14.19 16.31 4.52
CA LEU A 26 -13.97 16.91 3.22
C LEU A 26 -14.01 15.88 2.09
N LEU A 27 -13.44 14.69 2.30
CA LEU A 27 -13.22 13.70 1.26
C LEU A 27 -14.40 12.74 1.07
N LYS A 28 -15.18 12.44 2.10
CA LYS A 28 -16.19 11.35 2.12
C LYS A 28 -17.15 11.34 0.92
N ASP A 29 -17.57 12.52 0.46
CA ASP A 29 -18.47 12.62 -0.70
C ASP A 29 -17.72 12.59 -2.04
N LEU A 30 -16.45 12.99 -2.04
CA LEU A 30 -15.59 13.03 -3.22
C LEU A 30 -15.05 11.65 -3.61
N VAL A 31 -15.01 10.70 -2.67
CA VAL A 31 -14.44 9.36 -2.89
C VAL A 31 -15.51 8.26 -3.02
N LYS A 32 -16.77 8.62 -3.18
CA LYS A 32 -17.85 7.67 -3.44
C LYS A 32 -17.67 7.04 -4.81
N ASN A 33 -17.27 5.77 -4.82
CA ASN A 33 -17.09 4.98 -6.04
C ASN A 33 -17.15 3.49 -5.69
N ASP A 34 -18.21 2.80 -6.14
CA ASP A 34 -18.41 1.37 -5.84
C ASP A 34 -17.47 0.47 -6.66
N ASP A 35 -16.92 0.98 -7.76
CA ASP A 35 -15.98 0.25 -8.63
C ASP A 35 -14.55 0.22 -8.07
N VAL A 36 -14.28 0.97 -6.99
CA VAL A 36 -12.94 1.14 -6.41
C VAL A 36 -12.97 0.87 -4.91
N ASP A 37 -12.01 0.12 -4.40
CA ASP A 37 -11.77 0.05 -2.96
C ASP A 37 -10.94 1.26 -2.53
N VAL A 38 -11.48 2.06 -1.61
CA VAL A 38 -10.81 3.26 -1.08
C VAL A 38 -10.32 2.98 0.34
N VAL A 39 -9.04 3.27 0.60
CA VAL A 39 -8.41 3.05 1.91
C VAL A 39 -7.73 4.33 2.38
N TYR A 40 -7.91 4.71 3.64
CA TYR A 40 -7.08 5.72 4.29
C TYR A 40 -6.11 5.03 5.25
N CYS A 41 -4.81 5.03 4.91
CA CYS A 41 -3.74 4.60 5.80
C CYS A 41 -3.23 5.81 6.56
N VAL A 42 -3.45 5.81 7.87
CA VAL A 42 -3.29 6.99 8.74
C VAL A 42 -2.32 6.71 9.88
N PRO A 43 -1.70 7.75 10.48
CA PRO A 43 -0.93 7.63 11.70
C PRO A 43 -1.69 6.91 12.81
N ALA A 44 -0.99 6.17 13.67
CA ALA A 44 -1.62 5.37 14.73
C ALA A 44 -2.52 6.19 15.66
N ILE A 45 -2.18 7.44 15.93
CA ILE A 45 -2.96 8.36 16.77
C ILE A 45 -4.30 8.76 16.12
N ASP A 46 -4.40 8.66 14.79
CA ASP A 46 -5.57 9.08 14.01
C ASP A 46 -6.51 7.92 13.69
N ILE A 47 -6.10 6.67 13.94
CA ILE A 47 -6.88 5.47 13.54
C ILE A 47 -8.30 5.51 14.12
N VAL A 48 -8.42 5.62 15.43
CA VAL A 48 -9.76 5.58 16.10
C VAL A 48 -10.69 6.70 15.62
N PRO A 49 -10.29 7.98 15.63
CA PRO A 49 -11.14 9.05 15.13
C PRO A 49 -11.47 8.94 13.64
N VAL A 50 -10.57 8.42 12.80
CA VAL A 50 -10.82 8.23 11.37
C VAL A 50 -11.76 7.04 11.14
N VAL A 51 -11.61 5.93 11.86
CA VAL A 51 -12.56 4.81 11.81
C VAL A 51 -13.98 5.28 12.17
N GLU A 52 -14.11 6.10 13.21
CA GLU A 52 -15.41 6.64 13.60
C GLU A 52 -15.99 7.57 12.51
N ALA A 53 -15.17 8.44 11.95
CA ALA A 53 -15.61 9.40 10.94
C ALA A 53 -15.94 8.74 9.58
N THR A 54 -15.41 7.56 9.29
CA THR A 54 -15.68 6.81 8.05
C THR A 54 -16.87 5.85 8.15
N LYS A 55 -17.50 5.71 9.33
CA LYS A 55 -18.70 4.86 9.48
C LYS A 55 -19.79 5.22 8.47
N GLY A 56 -20.36 4.20 7.84
CA GLY A 56 -21.42 4.37 6.83
C GLY A 56 -20.92 4.86 5.46
N THR A 57 -19.60 4.92 5.25
CA THR A 57 -19.00 5.20 3.94
C THR A 57 -18.44 3.92 3.30
N ASN A 58 -17.97 4.02 2.04
CA ASN A 58 -17.26 2.94 1.35
C ASN A 58 -15.74 2.92 1.65
N VAL A 59 -15.27 3.73 2.59
CA VAL A 59 -13.85 3.88 2.91
C VAL A 59 -13.44 2.89 4.00
N ALA A 60 -12.39 2.13 3.76
CA ALA A 60 -11.72 1.33 4.78
C ALA A 60 -10.56 2.13 5.41
N VAL A 61 -10.25 1.83 6.67
CA VAL A 61 -9.10 2.43 7.36
C VAL A 61 -7.96 1.43 7.43
N GLY A 62 -6.75 1.92 7.14
CA GLY A 62 -5.49 1.21 7.25
C GLY A 62 -4.56 1.85 8.26
N ALA A 63 -3.62 1.06 8.78
CA ALA A 63 -2.48 1.53 9.54
C ALA A 63 -1.25 1.70 8.64
N GLU A 64 -0.32 2.56 9.03
CA GLU A 64 0.93 2.81 8.29
C GLU A 64 2.07 1.87 8.70
N ASN A 65 1.88 1.10 9.77
CA ASN A 65 2.80 0.10 10.29
C ASN A 65 2.12 -0.76 11.35
N MET A 66 2.73 -1.91 11.66
CA MET A 66 2.45 -2.72 12.84
C MET A 66 3.70 -3.51 13.25
N TYR A 67 3.70 -3.99 14.49
CA TYR A 67 4.72 -4.92 14.94
C TYR A 67 4.21 -6.37 14.86
N PHE A 68 5.13 -7.33 14.79
CA PHE A 68 4.78 -8.75 14.61
C PHE A 68 4.53 -9.50 15.93
N GLU A 69 4.93 -8.94 17.07
CA GLU A 69 4.67 -9.53 18.39
C GLU A 69 3.26 -9.15 18.88
N GLU A 70 2.68 -10.02 19.67
CA GLU A 70 1.32 -9.80 20.20
C GLU A 70 1.27 -8.75 21.31
N SER A 71 2.27 -8.79 22.18
CA SER A 71 2.43 -7.87 23.31
C SER A 71 3.84 -7.96 23.87
N GLY A 72 4.23 -7.05 24.76
CA GLY A 72 5.49 -7.16 25.47
C GLY A 72 6.27 -5.85 25.59
N ALA A 73 7.57 -5.96 25.85
CA ALA A 73 8.49 -4.84 26.07
C ALA A 73 8.97 -4.24 24.72
N TYR A 74 8.04 -3.70 23.94
CA TYR A 74 8.28 -3.09 22.62
C TYR A 74 7.76 -1.66 22.64
N THR A 75 8.37 -0.81 23.45
CA THR A 75 7.92 0.57 23.68
C THR A 75 7.80 1.34 22.36
N GLY A 76 6.59 1.85 22.06
CA GLY A 76 6.27 2.61 20.85
C GLY A 76 5.67 1.79 19.71
N GLU A 77 5.69 0.44 19.78
CA GLU A 77 5.11 -0.42 18.77
C GLU A 77 3.60 -0.63 18.97
N ILE A 78 2.91 -0.90 17.88
CA ILE A 78 1.47 -1.19 17.82
C ILE A 78 1.30 -2.64 17.36
N SER A 79 0.63 -3.46 18.18
CA SER A 79 0.36 -4.86 17.81
C SER A 79 -0.83 -5.01 16.86
N ALA A 80 -0.91 -6.15 16.18
CA ALA A 80 -2.03 -6.48 15.32
C ALA A 80 -3.39 -6.47 16.08
N ALA A 81 -3.41 -6.97 17.32
CA ALA A 81 -4.61 -6.98 18.15
C ALA A 81 -5.13 -5.57 18.45
N MET A 82 -4.23 -4.60 18.72
CA MET A 82 -4.60 -3.19 18.90
C MET A 82 -5.22 -2.60 17.63
N LEU A 83 -4.71 -2.95 16.45
CA LEU A 83 -5.24 -2.48 15.17
C LEU A 83 -6.62 -3.08 14.86
N VAL A 84 -6.81 -4.37 15.12
CA VAL A 84 -8.10 -5.06 14.93
C VAL A 84 -9.16 -4.47 15.83
N ASP A 85 -8.87 -4.26 17.10
CA ASP A 85 -9.79 -3.65 18.07
C ASP A 85 -10.17 -2.22 17.67
N ALA A 86 -9.22 -1.46 17.13
CA ALA A 86 -9.44 -0.12 16.58
C ALA A 86 -10.23 -0.10 15.25
N GLY A 87 -10.49 -1.26 14.62
CA GLY A 87 -11.30 -1.37 13.39
C GLY A 87 -10.51 -1.29 12.09
N VAL A 88 -9.19 -1.41 12.14
CA VAL A 88 -8.30 -1.39 10.96
C VAL A 88 -8.54 -2.62 10.07
N LYS A 89 -8.53 -2.41 8.75
CA LYS A 89 -8.70 -3.46 7.72
C LYS A 89 -7.45 -3.69 6.89
N TYR A 90 -6.58 -2.72 6.75
CA TYR A 90 -5.37 -2.77 5.96
C TYR A 90 -4.17 -2.30 6.79
N VAL A 91 -2.97 -2.72 6.40
CA VAL A 91 -1.73 -2.20 6.99
C VAL A 91 -0.64 -2.09 5.93
N ILE A 92 0.01 -0.94 5.85
CA ILE A 92 1.21 -0.77 5.03
C ILE A 92 2.38 -1.46 5.74
N ILE A 93 3.08 -2.32 5.01
CA ILE A 93 4.28 -3.03 5.50
C ILE A 93 5.42 -2.80 4.52
N GLY A 94 6.59 -2.42 5.01
CA GLY A 94 7.80 -2.28 4.20
C GLY A 94 7.84 -1.03 3.33
N HIS A 95 7.09 0.03 3.67
CA HIS A 95 7.21 1.31 2.98
C HIS A 95 8.67 1.77 2.94
N SER A 96 9.12 2.35 1.82
CA SER A 96 10.51 2.74 1.59
C SER A 96 11.10 3.60 2.71
N GLU A 97 10.32 4.53 3.28
CA GLU A 97 10.75 5.33 4.42
C GLU A 97 11.07 4.48 5.66
N ARG A 98 10.33 3.39 5.91
CA ARG A 98 10.60 2.51 7.04
C ARG A 98 11.80 1.60 6.79
N ARG A 99 11.97 1.13 5.56
CA ARG A 99 13.18 0.38 5.17
C ARG A 99 14.42 1.27 5.32
N ASP A 100 14.36 2.53 4.90
CA ASP A 100 15.51 3.43 4.94
C ASP A 100 15.75 4.04 6.33
N TYR A 101 14.80 4.74 6.92
CA TYR A 101 15.01 5.47 8.17
C TYR A 101 15.01 4.57 9.40
N PHE A 102 14.17 3.54 9.42
CA PHE A 102 13.99 2.63 10.56
C PHE A 102 14.67 1.27 10.37
N LYS A 103 15.37 1.08 9.23
CA LYS A 103 16.16 -0.12 8.93
C LYS A 103 15.38 -1.42 9.00
N GLU A 104 14.11 -1.39 8.61
CA GLU A 104 13.29 -2.58 8.49
C GLU A 104 13.76 -3.42 7.29
N ASP A 105 14.28 -4.62 7.59
CA ASP A 105 14.73 -5.57 6.59
C ASP A 105 13.64 -6.57 6.17
N ASP A 106 13.86 -7.31 5.09
CA ASP A 106 12.88 -8.26 4.55
C ASP A 106 12.55 -9.39 5.53
N VAL A 107 13.47 -9.77 6.44
CA VAL A 107 13.20 -10.79 7.48
C VAL A 107 12.17 -10.28 8.48
N LEU A 108 12.31 -9.04 8.92
CA LEU A 108 11.34 -8.38 9.79
C LEU A 108 9.99 -8.20 9.07
N LEU A 109 10.02 -7.80 7.81
CA LEU A 109 8.80 -7.54 7.03
C LEU A 109 8.03 -8.84 6.77
N ASN A 110 8.70 -9.95 6.48
CA ASN A 110 8.05 -11.26 6.38
C ASN A 110 7.28 -11.64 7.65
N LYS A 111 7.86 -11.40 8.84
CA LYS A 111 7.17 -11.62 10.12
C LYS A 111 5.92 -10.74 10.24
N LYS A 112 6.01 -9.47 9.87
CA LYS A 112 4.87 -8.54 9.88
C LYS A 112 3.77 -8.97 8.91
N VAL A 113 4.11 -9.39 7.68
CA VAL A 113 3.15 -9.90 6.69
C VAL A 113 2.39 -11.11 7.23
N LYS A 114 3.10 -12.09 7.78
CA LYS A 114 2.47 -13.27 8.40
C LYS A 114 1.55 -12.90 9.55
N LYS A 115 2.01 -12.02 10.44
CA LYS A 115 1.20 -11.55 11.59
C LYS A 115 -0.04 -10.79 11.16
N ALA A 116 0.03 -9.98 10.10
CA ALA A 116 -1.13 -9.29 9.54
C ALA A 116 -2.20 -10.30 9.07
N PHE A 117 -1.80 -11.34 8.34
CA PHE A 117 -2.73 -12.41 7.91
C PHE A 117 -3.31 -13.19 9.09
N GLU A 118 -2.50 -13.55 10.09
CA GLU A 118 -2.98 -14.22 11.31
C GLU A 118 -4.07 -13.41 12.02
N ALA A 119 -3.95 -12.09 12.02
CA ALA A 119 -4.90 -11.18 12.63
C ALA A 119 -6.10 -10.80 11.72
N GLY A 120 -6.13 -11.27 10.49
CA GLY A 120 -7.18 -10.91 9.52
C GLY A 120 -7.08 -9.48 8.97
N ILE A 121 -5.89 -8.86 9.04
CA ILE A 121 -5.61 -7.56 8.44
C ILE A 121 -4.97 -7.78 7.06
N THR A 122 -5.46 -7.08 6.03
CA THR A 122 -4.90 -7.17 4.69
C THR A 122 -3.60 -6.36 4.57
N PRO A 123 -2.45 -6.98 4.29
CA PRO A 123 -1.21 -6.24 4.08
C PRO A 123 -1.22 -5.50 2.73
N ILE A 124 -0.68 -4.27 2.73
CA ILE A 124 -0.20 -3.54 1.56
C ILE A 124 1.32 -3.59 1.65
N LEU A 125 1.92 -4.59 0.99
CA LEU A 125 3.37 -4.83 1.03
C LEU A 125 4.06 -3.93 0.02
N CYS A 126 4.97 -3.07 0.47
CA CYS A 126 5.75 -2.17 -0.35
C CYS A 126 7.09 -2.80 -0.75
N CYS A 127 7.42 -2.68 -2.02
CA CYS A 127 8.73 -3.01 -2.58
C CYS A 127 9.18 -1.93 -3.56
N GLY A 128 10.47 -1.79 -3.77
CA GLY A 128 10.98 -0.78 -4.69
C GLY A 128 12.50 -0.72 -4.73
N GLU A 129 13.02 -0.11 -5.79
CA GLU A 129 14.44 0.06 -6.03
C GLU A 129 14.86 1.52 -5.85
N SER A 130 16.13 1.71 -5.44
CA SER A 130 16.81 3.00 -5.43
C SER A 130 17.20 3.44 -6.84
N LEU A 131 17.61 4.72 -6.99
CA LEU A 131 18.15 5.21 -8.25
C LEU A 131 19.42 4.45 -8.66
N GLU A 132 20.30 4.16 -7.72
CA GLU A 132 21.52 3.42 -7.96
C GLU A 132 21.23 2.01 -8.53
N GLN A 133 20.29 1.29 -7.92
CA GLN A 133 19.88 -0.04 -8.40
C GLN A 133 19.28 0.00 -9.80
N ARG A 134 18.51 1.05 -10.10
CA ARG A 134 17.96 1.26 -11.44
C ARG A 134 19.04 1.57 -12.48
N GLU A 135 20.00 2.45 -12.16
CA GLU A 135 21.10 2.81 -13.05
C GLU A 135 22.06 1.64 -13.28
N LEU A 136 22.25 0.77 -12.31
CA LEU A 136 23.00 -0.50 -12.43
C LEU A 136 22.24 -1.57 -13.23
N GLY A 137 20.96 -1.36 -13.57
CA GLY A 137 20.17 -2.33 -14.34
C GLY A 137 19.71 -3.54 -13.53
N VAL A 138 19.75 -3.50 -12.20
CA VAL A 138 19.39 -4.62 -11.30
C VAL A 138 17.97 -4.48 -10.70
N THR A 139 17.14 -3.58 -11.22
CA THR A 139 15.76 -3.33 -10.72
C THR A 139 14.98 -4.63 -10.53
N MET A 140 14.93 -5.48 -11.57
CA MET A 140 14.10 -6.70 -11.52
C MET A 140 14.64 -7.72 -10.54
N ASP A 141 15.95 -7.89 -10.45
CA ASP A 141 16.59 -8.79 -9.49
C ASP A 141 16.33 -8.33 -8.05
N TRP A 142 16.41 -7.02 -7.81
CA TRP A 142 16.15 -6.43 -6.51
C TRP A 142 14.69 -6.60 -6.08
N ILE A 143 13.74 -6.27 -6.94
CA ILE A 143 12.31 -6.45 -6.70
C ILE A 143 11.98 -7.93 -6.43
N ARG A 144 12.52 -8.85 -7.24
CA ARG A 144 12.32 -10.29 -7.06
C ARG A 144 12.88 -10.78 -5.72
N LEU A 145 14.04 -10.26 -5.30
CA LEU A 145 14.61 -10.57 -4.00
C LEU A 145 13.66 -10.15 -2.87
N GLN A 146 13.17 -8.91 -2.87
CA GLN A 146 12.23 -8.41 -1.88
C GLN A 146 10.95 -9.25 -1.85
N ILE A 147 10.30 -9.48 -3.00
CA ILE A 147 9.04 -10.26 -3.07
C ILE A 147 9.25 -11.70 -2.57
N LYS A 148 10.33 -12.37 -2.97
CA LYS A 148 10.61 -13.74 -2.51
C LYS A 148 10.89 -13.81 -1.01
N SER A 149 11.60 -12.83 -0.47
CA SER A 149 11.94 -12.77 0.95
C SER A 149 10.71 -12.43 1.81
N ASP A 150 9.98 -11.39 1.42
CA ASP A 150 8.83 -10.89 2.17
C ASP A 150 7.65 -11.90 2.18
N LEU A 151 7.51 -12.71 1.10
CA LEU A 151 6.45 -13.72 0.96
C LEU A 151 6.88 -15.14 1.37
N ALA A 152 8.10 -15.33 1.92
CA ALA A 152 8.58 -16.64 2.33
C ALA A 152 7.64 -17.31 3.35
N GLY A 153 7.03 -18.47 2.97
CA GLY A 153 6.11 -19.22 3.81
C GLY A 153 4.70 -18.60 3.96
N VAL A 154 4.36 -17.58 3.16
CA VAL A 154 2.99 -17.09 2.99
C VAL A 154 2.28 -18.01 2.00
N THR A 155 1.01 -18.35 2.23
CA THR A 155 0.25 -19.26 1.35
C THR A 155 -0.30 -18.55 0.11
N ALA A 156 -0.56 -19.30 -0.98
CA ALA A 156 -1.17 -18.76 -2.19
C ALA A 156 -2.50 -18.04 -1.91
N ASP A 157 -3.35 -18.60 -1.05
CA ASP A 157 -4.64 -18.00 -0.71
C ASP A 157 -4.50 -16.68 0.07
N GLN A 158 -3.49 -16.56 0.92
CA GLN A 158 -3.14 -15.30 1.57
C GLN A 158 -2.70 -14.26 0.54
N VAL A 159 -1.81 -14.63 -0.39
CA VAL A 159 -1.32 -13.72 -1.43
C VAL A 159 -2.43 -13.22 -2.35
N LYS A 160 -3.41 -14.06 -2.70
CA LYS A 160 -4.58 -13.62 -3.49
C LYS A 160 -5.36 -12.48 -2.84
N SER A 161 -5.33 -12.37 -1.51
CA SER A 161 -6.09 -11.38 -0.75
C SER A 161 -5.31 -10.10 -0.42
N MET A 162 -3.99 -10.10 -0.58
CA MET A 162 -3.15 -8.94 -0.25
C MET A 162 -3.06 -7.92 -1.39
N VAL A 163 -2.34 -6.85 -1.10
CA VAL A 163 -1.94 -5.84 -2.08
C VAL A 163 -0.42 -5.73 -2.06
N ILE A 164 0.19 -5.60 -3.23
CA ILE A 164 1.62 -5.26 -3.36
C ILE A 164 1.71 -3.85 -3.94
N ALA A 165 2.51 -2.98 -3.34
CA ALA A 165 2.70 -1.62 -3.80
C ALA A 165 4.15 -1.43 -4.31
N TYR A 166 4.29 -1.14 -5.60
CA TYR A 166 5.58 -0.82 -6.19
C TYR A 166 5.93 0.65 -5.99
N GLU A 167 7.03 0.90 -5.32
CA GLU A 167 7.55 2.23 -5.02
C GLU A 167 8.87 2.46 -5.78
N PRO A 168 8.89 3.17 -6.94
CA PRO A 168 10.15 3.66 -7.50
C PRO A 168 10.74 4.72 -6.55
N ILE A 169 11.63 4.31 -5.62
CA ILE A 169 12.13 5.18 -4.53
C ILE A 169 12.77 6.45 -5.10
N TRP A 170 13.42 6.34 -6.26
CA TRP A 170 14.01 7.46 -7.00
C TRP A 170 13.01 8.50 -7.52
N ALA A 171 11.71 8.16 -7.53
CA ALA A 171 10.62 9.03 -7.98
C ALA A 171 9.73 9.52 -6.83
N ILE A 172 10.04 9.18 -5.56
CA ILE A 172 9.25 9.59 -4.40
C ILE A 172 9.82 10.88 -3.82
N GLY A 173 9.06 11.98 -3.88
CA GLY A 173 9.46 13.26 -3.27
C GLY A 173 10.64 13.98 -3.95
N THR A 174 11.12 13.48 -5.09
CA THR A 174 12.29 14.01 -5.80
C THR A 174 11.93 14.98 -6.93
N GLY A 175 10.65 15.11 -7.26
CA GLY A 175 10.17 15.82 -8.45
C GLY A 175 10.32 15.02 -9.75
N LYS A 176 10.94 13.84 -9.73
CA LYS A 176 10.94 12.88 -10.83
C LYS A 176 9.67 12.03 -10.78
N THR A 177 9.18 11.59 -11.92
CA THR A 177 8.04 10.69 -12.02
C THR A 177 8.40 9.55 -12.98
N ALA A 178 8.17 8.31 -12.59
CA ALA A 178 8.26 7.20 -13.52
C ALA A 178 7.18 7.35 -14.59
N THR A 179 7.51 7.00 -15.84
CA THR A 179 6.49 6.92 -16.90
C THR A 179 5.51 5.78 -16.59
N SER A 180 4.31 5.82 -17.16
CA SER A 180 3.33 4.74 -17.03
C SER A 180 3.87 3.40 -17.55
N ASP A 181 4.73 3.42 -18.58
CA ASP A 181 5.37 2.22 -19.12
C ASP A 181 6.45 1.67 -18.17
N GLN A 182 7.25 2.52 -17.54
CA GLN A 182 8.20 2.11 -16.50
C GLN A 182 7.49 1.50 -15.28
N ALA A 183 6.37 2.10 -14.87
CA ALA A 183 5.54 1.56 -13.80
C ALA A 183 4.94 0.20 -14.17
N GLN A 184 4.42 0.07 -15.39
CA GLN A 184 3.88 -1.17 -15.93
C GLN A 184 4.93 -2.29 -16.00
N GLU A 185 6.12 -1.97 -16.48
CA GLU A 185 7.23 -2.93 -16.59
C GLU A 185 7.53 -3.61 -15.25
N VAL A 186 7.66 -2.83 -14.17
CA VAL A 186 7.97 -3.38 -12.85
C VAL A 186 6.75 -4.06 -12.21
N CYS A 187 5.56 -3.49 -12.33
CA CYS A 187 4.34 -4.15 -11.85
C CYS A 187 4.08 -5.49 -12.55
N GLY A 188 4.37 -5.58 -13.86
CA GLY A 188 4.36 -6.84 -14.61
C GLY A 188 5.36 -7.85 -14.06
N ALA A 189 6.61 -7.43 -13.83
CA ALA A 189 7.65 -8.29 -13.25
C ALA A 189 7.32 -8.78 -11.83
N ILE A 190 6.66 -7.96 -11.00
CA ILE A 190 6.13 -8.38 -9.70
C ILE A 190 5.10 -9.50 -9.88
N ARG A 191 4.17 -9.34 -10.81
CA ARG A 191 3.14 -10.34 -11.09
C ARG A 191 3.74 -11.65 -11.61
N GLU A 192 4.71 -11.58 -12.53
CA GLU A 192 5.46 -12.75 -12.99
C GLU A 192 6.20 -13.45 -11.84
N CYS A 193 6.83 -12.68 -10.95
CA CYS A 193 7.50 -13.25 -9.77
C CYS A 193 6.51 -13.99 -8.85
N VAL A 194 5.30 -13.45 -8.65
CA VAL A 194 4.24 -14.14 -7.90
C VAL A 194 3.81 -15.43 -8.60
N ALA A 195 3.67 -15.42 -9.95
CA ALA A 195 3.34 -16.62 -10.71
C ALA A 195 4.42 -17.72 -10.59
N GLU A 196 5.70 -17.33 -10.54
CA GLU A 196 6.81 -18.27 -10.34
C GLU A 196 6.86 -18.88 -8.93
N ILE A 197 6.53 -18.07 -7.90
CA ILE A 197 6.55 -18.55 -6.50
C ILE A 197 5.37 -19.47 -6.21
N TYR A 198 4.22 -19.16 -6.77
CA TYR A 198 2.94 -19.85 -6.50
C TYR A 198 2.36 -20.49 -7.77
N ASP A 199 1.52 -19.76 -8.47
CA ASP A 199 0.88 -20.15 -9.74
C ASP A 199 0.28 -18.91 -10.44
N GLN A 200 -0.13 -19.09 -11.69
CA GLN A 200 -0.74 -18.04 -12.49
C GLN A 200 -2.07 -17.54 -11.88
N ALA A 201 -2.88 -18.43 -11.29
CA ALA A 201 -4.15 -18.03 -10.69
C ALA A 201 -3.97 -17.10 -9.48
N THR A 202 -2.92 -17.32 -8.69
CA THR A 202 -2.53 -16.44 -7.59
C THR A 202 -2.05 -15.09 -8.12
N ALA A 203 -1.19 -15.09 -9.13
CA ALA A 203 -0.70 -13.88 -9.78
C ALA A 203 -1.82 -13.05 -10.43
N ASP A 204 -2.80 -13.71 -11.05
CA ASP A 204 -3.96 -13.05 -11.65
C ASP A 204 -4.92 -12.45 -10.62
N SER A 205 -4.86 -12.90 -9.38
CA SER A 205 -5.75 -12.47 -8.31
C SER A 205 -5.17 -11.34 -7.46
N VAL A 206 -3.85 -11.36 -7.19
CA VAL A 206 -3.18 -10.34 -6.37
C VAL A 206 -3.28 -8.96 -7.03
N ARG A 207 -3.60 -7.95 -6.22
CA ARG A 207 -3.67 -6.56 -6.68
C ARG A 207 -2.32 -5.88 -6.51
N ILE A 208 -1.88 -5.17 -7.55
CA ILE A 208 -0.62 -4.45 -7.55
C ILE A 208 -0.89 -2.96 -7.73
N GLN A 209 -0.46 -2.15 -6.77
CA GLN A 209 -0.55 -0.69 -6.79
C GLN A 209 0.75 -0.08 -7.30
N TYR A 210 0.64 1.06 -7.98
CA TYR A 210 1.77 1.96 -8.18
C TYR A 210 1.86 2.94 -7.01
N GLY A 211 3.01 2.97 -6.33
CA GLY A 211 3.29 3.78 -5.14
C GLY A 211 4.23 4.97 -5.38
N GLY A 212 4.53 5.29 -6.63
CA GLY A 212 5.24 6.53 -6.99
C GLY A 212 4.33 7.74 -6.99
N SER A 213 4.70 8.79 -7.73
CA SER A 213 3.93 10.03 -7.81
C SER A 213 2.63 9.85 -8.59
N VAL A 214 1.53 9.59 -7.88
CA VAL A 214 0.16 9.54 -8.44
C VAL A 214 -0.55 10.86 -8.17
N ASN A 215 -1.19 11.40 -9.20
CA ASN A 215 -2.00 12.61 -9.13
C ASN A 215 -3.21 12.54 -10.09
N ALA A 216 -4.09 13.53 -10.04
CA ALA A 216 -5.28 13.56 -10.88
C ALA A 216 -5.00 13.58 -12.40
N GLY A 217 -3.82 14.06 -12.80
CA GLY A 217 -3.43 14.17 -14.22
C GLY A 217 -2.89 12.88 -14.83
N ASN A 218 -2.35 11.95 -14.00
CA ASN A 218 -1.74 10.72 -14.49
C ASN A 218 -2.48 9.43 -14.06
N ALA A 219 -3.43 9.54 -13.15
CA ALA A 219 -4.14 8.38 -12.59
C ALA A 219 -4.83 7.54 -13.67
N ALA A 220 -5.53 8.17 -14.62
CA ALA A 220 -6.24 7.47 -15.69
C ALA A 220 -5.28 6.64 -16.58
N GLU A 221 -4.14 7.21 -16.96
CA GLU A 221 -3.13 6.53 -17.77
C GLU A 221 -2.48 5.38 -17.02
N LEU A 222 -2.09 5.59 -15.75
CA LEU A 222 -1.49 4.56 -14.89
C LEU A 222 -2.46 3.39 -14.68
N PHE A 223 -3.72 3.67 -14.32
CA PHE A 223 -4.68 2.63 -13.98
C PHE A 223 -5.31 1.93 -15.20
N ALA A 224 -5.04 2.44 -16.41
CA ALA A 224 -5.34 1.73 -17.65
C ALA A 224 -4.34 0.62 -17.98
N LYS A 225 -3.16 0.62 -17.35
CA LYS A 225 -2.14 -0.43 -17.56
C LYS A 225 -2.62 -1.78 -17.00
N PRO A 226 -2.30 -2.91 -17.69
CA PRO A 226 -2.84 -4.23 -17.35
C PRO A 226 -2.42 -4.75 -15.97
N ASP A 227 -1.24 -4.37 -15.47
CA ASP A 227 -0.71 -4.85 -14.21
C ASP A 227 -0.74 -3.83 -13.07
N ILE A 228 -1.34 -2.67 -13.30
CA ILE A 228 -1.53 -1.63 -12.27
C ILE A 228 -2.99 -1.65 -11.81
N ASP A 229 -3.23 -2.10 -10.60
CA ASP A 229 -4.57 -2.27 -10.04
C ASP A 229 -4.98 -1.10 -9.12
N GLY A 230 -4.31 0.04 -9.23
CA GLY A 230 -4.59 1.26 -8.48
C GLY A 230 -3.33 1.94 -7.97
N GLY A 231 -3.46 2.72 -6.90
CA GLY A 231 -2.35 3.51 -6.38
C GLY A 231 -2.24 3.58 -4.87
N LEU A 232 -0.99 3.60 -4.39
CA LEU A 232 -0.66 4.03 -3.02
C LEU A 232 -0.26 5.50 -3.09
N VAL A 233 -1.15 6.39 -2.67
CA VAL A 233 -1.11 7.83 -2.94
C VAL A 233 -0.61 8.58 -1.71
N GLY A 234 0.50 9.30 -1.84
CA GLY A 234 1.04 10.15 -0.76
C GLY A 234 0.31 11.51 -0.65
N GLY A 235 1.02 12.61 -0.83
CA GLY A 235 0.55 13.97 -0.56
C GLY A 235 -0.76 14.39 -1.24
N ALA A 236 -1.10 13.81 -2.40
CA ALA A 236 -2.39 14.06 -3.05
C ALA A 236 -3.58 13.50 -2.26
N SER A 237 -3.37 12.49 -1.39
CA SER A 237 -4.42 11.93 -0.53
C SER A 237 -4.84 12.86 0.61
N LEU A 238 -4.08 13.90 0.88
CA LEU A 238 -4.36 14.91 1.90
C LEU A 238 -5.18 16.12 1.37
N LYS A 239 -5.71 16.02 0.15
CA LYS A 239 -6.40 17.12 -0.57
C LYS A 239 -7.64 16.61 -1.29
N ALA A 240 -8.53 17.53 -1.66
CA ALA A 240 -9.72 17.24 -2.47
C ALA A 240 -9.40 16.54 -3.80
N ASP A 241 -8.20 16.72 -4.35
CA ASP A 241 -7.74 16.04 -5.56
C ASP A 241 -7.69 14.51 -5.44
N PHE A 242 -7.68 13.96 -4.22
CA PHE A 242 -7.81 12.53 -4.00
C PHE A 242 -9.12 11.97 -4.58
N GLY A 243 -10.21 12.74 -4.50
CA GLY A 243 -11.47 12.39 -5.14
C GLY A 243 -11.37 12.22 -6.66
N LYS A 244 -10.54 13.04 -7.33
CA LYS A 244 -10.30 12.90 -8.77
C LYS A 244 -9.45 11.66 -9.10
N ILE A 245 -8.54 11.27 -8.21
CA ILE A 245 -7.76 10.03 -8.37
C ILE A 245 -8.67 8.81 -8.19
N VAL A 246 -9.56 8.82 -7.20
CA VAL A 246 -10.54 7.74 -6.98
C VAL A 246 -11.51 7.61 -8.18
N ASN A 247 -11.90 8.74 -8.78
CA ASN A 247 -12.82 8.80 -9.92
C ASN A 247 -12.07 9.10 -11.24
N TYR A 248 -10.97 8.42 -11.46
CA TYR A 248 -10.01 8.63 -12.55
C TYR A 248 -10.54 8.37 -13.99
N LYS A 249 -11.73 7.77 -14.13
CA LYS A 249 -12.39 7.48 -15.43
C LYS A 249 -13.05 8.72 -16.00
#